data_229c6954a50b3b6a59dec01a6307a9f1
#
_entry.id   229c6954a50b3b6a59dec01a6307a9f1
#
_cell.length_a   1.000
_cell.length_b   1.000
_cell.length_c   1.000
_cell.angle_alpha   90.00
_cell.angle_beta   90.00
_cell.angle_gamma   90.00
#
_symmetry.space_group_name_H-M   'P 1'
#
loop_
_entity.id
_entity.type
_entity.pdbx_description
1 polymer ?
#
loop_
_entity_poly.entity_id
_entity_poly.type
_entity_poly.pdbx_seq_one_letter_code
_entity_poly.pdbx_strand_id
1 'polypeptide(L)'
;MDLGTRRVSTEPERNAFLRRQEAARQARVAEYDRYADERDRWRAKNRAYYQAIERLAKFVVPEGQSVLEIGCGTGDLLAALRPAPGQGVGIDISPRTIEIARRKHPHLELLVDDAERLDSPALRGRTFDYVVLSDVVGMLDDVWAAFRALRRVCHPRTRVLVTYYNFVWEPLLELGEKIGQKMPIAQQNWLGMQDLENLLHLNHFDVVRKGTAQLLPVEIPGLSDIANKLLAQAPGLRHLALTHFFVARLAHGGGPIPEREYSCSVIVPCKNERGNVDDIVARTPEMGKGTELIFVDGNSDDGTVAAIERHLAAGTRKNMRLIHQGDGKGKGDAVRKGFAAATGDVLFILDADLTVPPEDLPKFYAAISEGRAEFVNGSRLVYPMEGEAMRFLNSIGNKVFGLALSATLEQRLKDTLCGTKVLFRRDYERIAANRAFFGEFDPFGDFDLLFGAAKQNLHIVELPIRYRARTYGETKISRFRHGAILAGMTLHAFRKFKLAY
;
A
#
# COMPACT_ATOMS: atom_id res chain seq x y z
N MET A 1 -15.47 41.04 -25.67
CA MET A 1 -14.33 40.75 -24.76
C MET A 1 -13.30 39.97 -25.56
N ASP A 2 -12.23 40.64 -25.91
CA ASP A 2 -11.16 40.16 -26.79
C ASP A 2 -10.31 39.14 -25.98
N LEU A 3 -10.42 37.87 -26.39
CA LEU A 3 -9.58 36.82 -25.83
C LEU A 3 -8.19 36.97 -26.47
N GLY A 4 -7.32 37.72 -25.74
CA GLY A 4 -5.96 37.99 -26.14
C GLY A 4 -5.26 36.75 -26.68
N THR A 5 -4.83 36.81 -27.90
CA THR A 5 -3.97 35.84 -28.59
C THR A 5 -2.77 35.46 -27.67
N ARG A 6 -2.71 34.21 -27.21
CA ARG A 6 -1.53 33.65 -26.56
C ARG A 6 -0.34 33.87 -27.49
N ARG A 7 0.58 34.77 -27.10
CA ARG A 7 1.88 34.87 -27.79
C ARG A 7 2.57 33.51 -27.71
N VAL A 8 2.66 32.83 -28.84
CA VAL A 8 3.52 31.67 -29.00
C VAL A 8 4.95 32.21 -28.80
N SER A 9 5.68 31.72 -27.83
CA SER A 9 7.07 32.12 -27.57
C SER A 9 7.90 31.93 -28.86
N THR A 10 8.61 32.96 -29.24
CA THR A 10 9.49 32.88 -30.41
C THR A 10 10.63 31.87 -30.20
N GLU A 11 11.15 31.29 -31.25
CA GLU A 11 12.27 30.34 -31.17
C GLU A 11 13.49 30.89 -30.37
N PRO A 12 13.88 32.16 -30.51
CA PRO A 12 14.92 32.77 -29.69
C PRO A 12 14.58 32.81 -28.19
N GLU A 13 13.33 33.13 -27.85
CA GLU A 13 12.86 33.16 -26.45
C GLU A 13 12.87 31.77 -25.81
N ARG A 14 12.42 30.77 -26.57
CA ARG A 14 12.48 29.36 -26.17
C ARG A 14 13.92 28.89 -25.95
N ASN A 15 14.83 29.23 -26.86
CA ASN A 15 16.26 28.90 -26.74
C ASN A 15 16.94 29.61 -25.55
N ALA A 16 16.57 30.87 -25.27
CA ALA A 16 17.06 31.59 -24.12
C ALA A 16 16.56 30.97 -22.80
N PHE A 17 15.30 30.53 -22.75
CA PHE A 17 14.73 29.83 -21.63
C PHE A 17 15.45 28.48 -21.34
N LEU A 18 15.66 27.67 -22.38
CA LEU A 18 16.35 26.39 -22.27
C LEU A 18 17.81 26.57 -21.79
N ARG A 19 18.53 27.59 -22.25
CA ARG A 19 19.89 27.92 -21.78
C ARG A 19 19.88 28.30 -20.30
N ARG A 20 18.89 29.06 -19.84
CA ARG A 20 18.76 29.40 -18.40
C ARG A 20 18.51 28.20 -17.54
N GLN A 21 17.63 27.26 -17.98
CA GLN A 21 17.41 26.02 -17.27
C GLN A 21 18.66 25.15 -17.17
N GLU A 22 19.41 25.04 -18.29
CA GLU A 22 20.66 24.26 -18.31
C GLU A 22 21.74 24.90 -17.42
N ALA A 23 21.87 26.21 -17.42
CA ALA A 23 22.79 26.91 -16.52
C ALA A 23 22.43 26.74 -15.05
N ALA A 24 21.14 26.81 -14.68
CA ALA A 24 20.68 26.55 -13.33
C ALA A 24 20.96 25.09 -12.89
N ARG A 25 20.76 24.14 -13.82
CA ARG A 25 21.09 22.73 -13.58
C ARG A 25 22.59 22.52 -13.32
N GLN A 26 23.45 23.11 -14.15
CA GLN A 26 24.89 23.02 -13.99
C GLN A 26 25.37 23.65 -12.66
N ALA A 27 24.79 24.78 -12.26
CA ALA A 27 25.09 25.40 -10.97
C ALA A 27 24.72 24.47 -9.81
N ARG A 28 23.59 23.76 -9.91
CA ARG A 28 23.15 22.78 -8.92
C ARG A 28 24.09 21.58 -8.84
N VAL A 29 24.49 21.02 -9.98
CA VAL A 29 25.49 19.94 -10.02
C VAL A 29 26.77 20.37 -9.31
N ALA A 30 27.31 21.55 -9.64
CA ALA A 30 28.53 22.07 -9.03
C ALA A 30 28.39 22.25 -7.51
N GLU A 31 27.22 22.60 -7.05
CA GLU A 31 26.93 22.73 -5.61
C GLU A 31 26.93 21.37 -4.91
N TYR A 32 26.22 20.37 -5.45
CA TYR A 32 26.20 19.03 -4.87
C TYR A 32 27.59 18.37 -4.93
N ASP A 33 28.37 18.59 -5.97
CA ASP A 33 29.75 18.13 -6.06
C ASP A 33 30.63 18.72 -4.96
N ARG A 34 30.40 19.99 -4.57
CA ARG A 34 31.15 20.64 -3.49
C ARG A 34 30.99 19.94 -2.14
N TYR A 35 29.79 19.44 -1.85
CA TYR A 35 29.51 18.76 -0.59
C TYR A 35 29.66 17.23 -0.66
N ALA A 36 30.01 16.66 -1.82
CA ALA A 36 30.06 15.22 -2.03
C ALA A 36 30.98 14.51 -1.02
N ASP A 37 32.20 15.03 -0.79
CA ASP A 37 33.18 14.44 0.11
C ASP A 37 32.80 14.55 1.61
N GLU A 38 31.90 15.48 1.94
CA GLU A 38 31.43 15.70 3.31
C GLU A 38 30.16 14.93 3.66
N ARG A 39 29.44 14.37 2.68
CA ARG A 39 28.12 13.72 2.88
C ARG A 39 28.14 12.64 3.95
N ASP A 40 29.16 11.78 3.92
CA ASP A 40 29.28 10.69 4.90
C ASP A 40 29.53 11.21 6.32
N ARG A 41 30.27 12.31 6.47
CA ARG A 41 30.45 13.00 7.76
C ARG A 41 29.12 13.55 8.29
N TRP A 42 28.33 14.20 7.43
CA TRP A 42 27.01 14.71 7.81
C TRP A 42 26.04 13.59 8.13
N ARG A 43 26.08 12.49 7.37
CA ARG A 43 25.29 11.29 7.66
C ARG A 43 25.65 10.70 9.04
N ALA A 44 26.94 10.59 9.34
CA ALA A 44 27.39 10.10 10.65
C ALA A 44 26.94 11.04 11.80
N LYS A 45 27.01 12.35 11.58
CA LYS A 45 26.57 13.36 12.56
C LYS A 45 25.07 13.27 12.86
N ASN A 46 24.25 13.00 11.84
CA ASN A 46 22.79 12.90 11.94
C ASN A 46 22.31 11.44 11.90
N ARG A 47 23.09 10.53 12.49
CA ARG A 47 22.89 9.08 12.44
C ARG A 47 21.47 8.66 12.83
N ALA A 48 20.90 9.24 13.89
CA ALA A 48 19.55 8.95 14.34
C ALA A 48 18.49 9.14 13.25
N TYR A 49 18.60 10.24 12.54
CA TYR A 49 17.71 10.55 11.42
C TYR A 49 17.82 9.52 10.31
N TYR A 50 19.02 9.27 9.79
CA TYR A 50 19.22 8.34 8.68
C TYR A 50 18.88 6.89 9.02
N GLN A 51 19.11 6.46 10.26
CA GLN A 51 18.70 5.14 10.74
C GLN A 51 17.17 4.98 10.77
N ALA A 52 16.43 6.03 11.12
CA ALA A 52 14.97 5.94 11.11
C ALA A 52 14.43 5.92 9.68
N ILE A 53 15.00 6.70 8.75
CA ILE A 53 14.68 6.59 7.32
C ILE A 53 14.98 5.19 6.79
N GLU A 54 16.12 4.62 7.16
CA GLU A 54 16.49 3.25 6.77
C GLU A 54 15.50 2.22 7.31
N ARG A 55 15.10 2.31 8.60
CA ARG A 55 14.08 1.43 9.18
C ARG A 55 12.74 1.55 8.46
N LEU A 56 12.30 2.77 8.16
CA LEU A 56 11.07 3.02 7.39
C LEU A 56 11.17 2.40 5.99
N ALA A 57 12.26 2.65 5.28
CA ALA A 57 12.46 2.13 3.94
C ALA A 57 12.51 0.59 3.92
N LYS A 58 13.22 -0.06 4.85
CA LYS A 58 13.23 -1.53 5.04
C LYS A 58 11.87 -2.11 5.43
N PHE A 59 11.05 -1.33 6.14
CA PHE A 59 9.68 -1.75 6.46
C PHE A 59 8.79 -1.78 5.21
N VAL A 60 8.98 -0.83 4.29
CA VAL A 60 8.20 -0.68 3.05
C VAL A 60 8.72 -1.59 1.93
N VAL A 61 10.04 -1.66 1.76
CA VAL A 61 10.74 -2.38 0.68
C VAL A 61 11.24 -3.72 1.20
N PRO A 62 10.69 -4.85 0.77
CA PRO A 62 11.22 -6.17 1.12
C PRO A 62 12.61 -6.39 0.52
N GLU A 63 13.44 -7.20 1.19
CA GLU A 63 14.73 -7.62 0.64
C GLU A 63 14.54 -8.43 -0.67
N GLY A 64 15.53 -8.38 -1.55
CA GLY A 64 15.53 -9.15 -2.79
C GLY A 64 14.63 -8.62 -3.91
N GLN A 65 14.14 -7.38 -3.80
CA GLN A 65 13.36 -6.73 -4.86
C GLN A 65 14.26 -5.99 -5.85
N SER A 66 13.73 -5.65 -7.04
CA SER A 66 14.36 -4.69 -7.93
C SER A 66 14.08 -3.27 -7.42
N VAL A 67 15.13 -2.49 -7.17
CA VAL A 67 15.03 -1.18 -6.53
C VAL A 67 15.76 -0.12 -7.33
N LEU A 68 15.09 1.00 -7.61
CA LEU A 68 15.69 2.25 -8.08
C LEU A 68 15.65 3.28 -6.95
N GLU A 69 16.82 3.75 -6.52
CA GLU A 69 16.89 4.90 -5.62
C GLU A 69 17.26 6.16 -6.41
N ILE A 70 16.39 7.18 -6.32
CA ILE A 70 16.56 8.49 -6.96
C ILE A 70 17.14 9.46 -5.93
N GLY A 71 18.26 10.13 -6.29
CA GLY A 71 19.04 10.92 -5.36
C GLY A 71 19.76 10.04 -4.34
N CYS A 72 20.37 8.95 -4.81
CA CYS A 72 20.95 7.91 -3.94
C CYS A 72 22.12 8.38 -3.07
N GLY A 73 22.66 9.58 -3.33
CA GLY A 73 23.83 10.06 -2.62
C GLY A 73 24.99 9.07 -2.71
N THR A 74 25.60 8.73 -1.58
CA THR A 74 26.70 7.76 -1.52
C THR A 74 26.25 6.30 -1.51
N GLY A 75 24.96 6.00 -1.78
CA GLY A 75 24.42 4.65 -2.02
C GLY A 75 24.08 3.83 -0.76
N ASP A 76 24.18 4.44 0.42
CA ASP A 76 24.05 3.70 1.68
C ASP A 76 22.65 3.15 1.92
N LEU A 77 21.60 3.91 1.58
CA LEU A 77 20.23 3.46 1.75
C LEU A 77 19.91 2.32 0.78
N LEU A 78 20.31 2.45 -0.49
CA LEU A 78 20.13 1.39 -1.48
C LEU A 78 20.84 0.09 -1.08
N ALA A 79 22.07 0.18 -0.59
CA ALA A 79 22.82 -0.97 -0.09
C ALA A 79 22.12 -1.62 1.12
N ALA A 80 21.59 -0.79 2.03
CA ALA A 80 20.86 -1.26 3.21
C ALA A 80 19.56 -1.97 2.88
N LEU A 81 18.90 -1.64 1.76
CA LEU A 81 17.68 -2.29 1.27
C LEU A 81 17.91 -3.70 0.71
N ARG A 82 19.16 -4.08 0.45
CA ARG A 82 19.54 -5.41 -0.06
C ARG A 82 18.71 -5.83 -1.28
N PRO A 83 18.78 -5.08 -2.39
CA PRO A 83 18.11 -5.47 -3.62
C PRO A 83 18.62 -6.83 -4.13
N ALA A 84 17.87 -7.49 -5.01
CA ALA A 84 18.33 -8.70 -5.66
C ALA A 84 19.65 -8.44 -6.44
N PRO A 85 20.55 -9.41 -6.55
CA PRO A 85 21.82 -9.23 -7.27
C PRO A 85 21.62 -8.64 -8.67
N GLY A 86 22.31 -7.54 -8.98
CA GLY A 86 22.19 -6.83 -10.25
C GLY A 86 20.87 -6.06 -10.45
N GLN A 87 20.00 -5.98 -9.43
CA GLN A 87 18.71 -5.30 -9.50
C GLN A 87 18.64 -4.01 -8.65
N GLY A 88 19.75 -3.63 -8.03
CA GLY A 88 19.86 -2.36 -7.28
C GLY A 88 20.48 -1.28 -8.15
N VAL A 89 19.71 -0.24 -8.49
CA VAL A 89 20.15 0.91 -9.27
C VAL A 89 19.99 2.17 -8.45
N GLY A 90 21.05 3.00 -8.41
CA GLY A 90 21.02 4.32 -7.78
C GLY A 90 21.36 5.40 -8.80
N ILE A 91 20.61 6.50 -8.75
CA ILE A 91 20.94 7.70 -9.53
C ILE A 91 21.15 8.91 -8.63
N ASP A 92 22.10 9.75 -9.00
CA ASP A 92 22.32 11.08 -8.40
C ASP A 92 22.78 12.04 -9.49
N ILE A 93 22.44 13.33 -9.36
CA ILE A 93 22.80 14.35 -10.33
C ILE A 93 24.29 14.71 -10.26
N SER A 94 24.95 14.44 -9.11
CA SER A 94 26.35 14.77 -8.83
C SER A 94 27.30 13.66 -9.30
N PRO A 95 28.14 13.89 -10.33
CA PRO A 95 29.16 12.95 -10.75
C PRO A 95 30.13 12.55 -9.63
N ARG A 96 30.53 13.53 -8.79
CA ARG A 96 31.44 13.29 -7.67
C ARG A 96 30.83 12.39 -6.60
N THR A 97 29.57 12.61 -6.28
CA THR A 97 28.83 11.75 -5.34
C THR A 97 28.75 10.30 -5.86
N ILE A 98 28.44 10.12 -7.14
CA ILE A 98 28.36 8.77 -7.76
C ILE A 98 29.76 8.10 -7.80
N GLU A 99 30.84 8.85 -8.01
CA GLU A 99 32.20 8.29 -7.93
C GLU A 99 32.49 7.72 -6.53
N ILE A 100 32.11 8.44 -5.47
CA ILE A 100 32.24 7.98 -4.09
C ILE A 100 31.37 6.74 -3.84
N ALA A 101 30.12 6.79 -4.28
CA ALA A 101 29.16 5.70 -4.13
C ALA A 101 29.64 4.40 -4.79
N ARG A 102 30.21 4.47 -6.00
CA ARG A 102 30.76 3.31 -6.73
C ARG A 102 31.93 2.66 -5.98
N ARG A 103 32.77 3.47 -5.33
CA ARG A 103 33.86 2.95 -4.49
C ARG A 103 33.36 2.25 -3.23
N LYS A 104 32.28 2.79 -2.60
CA LYS A 104 31.69 2.22 -1.39
C LYS A 104 30.91 0.94 -1.67
N HIS A 105 30.14 0.94 -2.76
CA HIS A 105 29.16 -0.11 -3.08
C HIS A 105 29.35 -0.63 -4.51
N PRO A 106 30.47 -1.34 -4.82
CA PRO A 106 30.80 -1.79 -6.17
C PRO A 106 29.84 -2.85 -6.73
N HIS A 107 28.97 -3.42 -5.89
CA HIS A 107 27.95 -4.39 -6.27
C HIS A 107 26.64 -3.73 -6.75
N LEU A 108 26.50 -2.40 -6.63
CA LEU A 108 25.34 -1.65 -7.07
C LEU A 108 25.62 -0.98 -8.42
N GLU A 109 24.59 -0.84 -9.23
CA GLU A 109 24.63 -0.05 -10.45
C GLU A 109 24.34 1.42 -10.13
N LEU A 110 25.34 2.28 -10.22
CA LEU A 110 25.24 3.68 -9.79
C LEU A 110 25.52 4.60 -10.99
N LEU A 111 24.54 5.45 -11.31
CA LEU A 111 24.50 6.24 -12.53
C LEU A 111 24.39 7.73 -12.23
N VAL A 112 25.02 8.56 -13.03
CA VAL A 112 24.78 10.00 -13.04
C VAL A 112 23.55 10.26 -13.91
N ASP A 113 22.45 10.71 -13.29
CA ASP A 113 21.23 11.07 -14.01
C ASP A 113 20.41 12.10 -13.20
N ASP A 114 19.50 12.77 -13.89
CA ASP A 114 18.64 13.80 -13.33
C ASP A 114 17.24 13.23 -13.04
N ALA A 115 16.79 13.36 -11.79
CA ALA A 115 15.46 12.92 -11.33
C ALA A 115 14.30 13.49 -12.16
N GLU A 116 14.47 14.69 -12.70
CA GLU A 116 13.44 15.37 -13.49
C GLU A 116 13.36 14.88 -14.93
N ARG A 117 14.39 14.17 -15.40
CA ARG A 117 14.51 13.69 -16.78
C ARG A 117 14.47 12.17 -16.90
N LEU A 118 15.21 11.46 -16.06
CA LEU A 118 15.43 10.01 -16.12
C LEU A 118 15.71 9.54 -17.56
N ASP A 119 16.72 10.17 -18.20
CA ASP A 119 17.00 9.96 -19.60
C ASP A 119 18.25 9.11 -19.85
N SER A 120 18.90 8.61 -18.80
CA SER A 120 20.02 7.68 -18.91
C SER A 120 19.69 6.49 -19.81
N PRO A 121 20.54 6.18 -20.80
CA PRO A 121 20.35 5.01 -21.66
C PRO A 121 20.23 3.71 -20.87
N ALA A 122 20.88 3.61 -19.72
CA ALA A 122 20.85 2.43 -18.85
C ALA A 122 19.46 2.19 -18.18
N LEU A 123 18.60 3.22 -18.11
CA LEU A 123 17.25 3.10 -17.57
C LEU A 123 16.18 2.84 -18.64
N ARG A 124 16.51 2.94 -19.92
CA ARG A 124 15.52 2.80 -21.00
C ARG A 124 14.88 1.42 -21.01
N GLY A 125 13.56 1.39 -20.94
CA GLY A 125 12.76 0.16 -20.94
C GLY A 125 12.85 -0.69 -19.66
N ARG A 126 13.60 -0.24 -18.66
CA ARG A 126 13.64 -0.91 -17.34
C ARG A 126 12.52 -0.42 -16.46
N THR A 127 11.97 -1.32 -15.69
CA THR A 127 10.99 -1.02 -14.63
C THR A 127 11.40 -1.72 -13.34
N PHE A 128 10.99 -1.15 -12.21
CA PHE A 128 11.42 -1.60 -10.89
C PHE A 128 10.22 -1.95 -10.02
N ASP A 129 10.39 -2.89 -9.10
CA ASP A 129 9.38 -3.22 -8.10
C ASP A 129 9.20 -2.08 -7.11
N TYR A 130 10.32 -1.42 -6.75
CA TYR A 130 10.32 -0.27 -5.85
C TYR A 130 11.16 0.88 -6.41
N VAL A 131 10.62 2.09 -6.30
CA VAL A 131 11.33 3.34 -6.56
C VAL A 131 11.36 4.15 -5.27
N VAL A 132 12.53 4.57 -4.83
CA VAL A 132 12.71 5.29 -3.56
C VAL A 132 13.24 6.69 -3.83
N LEU A 133 12.53 7.69 -3.31
CA LEU A 133 12.94 9.11 -3.30
C LEU A 133 13.07 9.53 -1.83
N SER A 134 14.26 9.39 -1.27
CA SER A 134 14.50 9.77 0.13
C SER A 134 14.99 11.21 0.21
N ASP A 135 14.12 12.10 0.70
CA ASP A 135 14.38 13.54 0.91
C ASP A 135 14.78 14.35 -0.34
N VAL A 136 14.54 13.80 -1.52
CA VAL A 136 14.92 14.41 -2.81
C VAL A 136 13.93 15.48 -3.25
N VAL A 137 12.63 15.29 -2.95
CA VAL A 137 11.55 16.14 -3.47
C VAL A 137 11.73 17.61 -3.09
N GLY A 138 12.27 17.85 -1.90
CA GLY A 138 12.61 19.20 -1.45
C GLY A 138 13.74 19.88 -2.25
N MET A 139 14.53 19.11 -2.99
CA MET A 139 15.72 19.59 -3.71
C MET A 139 15.51 19.71 -5.23
N LEU A 140 14.32 19.36 -5.72
CA LEU A 140 13.99 19.42 -7.16
C LEU A 140 13.57 20.81 -7.57
N ASP A 141 13.93 21.23 -8.80
CA ASP A 141 13.42 22.45 -9.40
C ASP A 141 11.97 22.27 -9.87
N ASP A 142 11.70 21.10 -10.45
CA ASP A 142 10.37 20.75 -10.97
C ASP A 142 9.93 19.36 -10.49
N VAL A 143 9.24 19.34 -9.34
CA VAL A 143 8.67 18.11 -8.75
C VAL A 143 7.66 17.44 -9.70
N TRP A 144 6.94 18.24 -10.48
CA TRP A 144 6.02 17.73 -11.49
C TRP A 144 6.76 16.95 -12.59
N ALA A 145 7.85 17.51 -13.12
CA ALA A 145 8.66 16.85 -14.14
C ALA A 145 9.23 15.52 -13.61
N ALA A 146 9.72 15.50 -12.37
CA ALA A 146 10.24 14.30 -11.74
C ALA A 146 9.16 13.22 -11.63
N PHE A 147 7.97 13.51 -11.09
CA PHE A 147 6.89 12.52 -11.01
C PHE A 147 6.42 12.04 -12.38
N ARG A 148 6.40 12.92 -13.38
CA ARG A 148 6.11 12.51 -14.75
C ARG A 148 7.16 11.58 -15.32
N ALA A 149 8.45 11.83 -15.02
CA ALA A 149 9.56 10.98 -15.46
C ALA A 149 9.52 9.60 -14.82
N LEU A 150 9.13 9.49 -13.52
CA LEU A 150 8.99 8.23 -12.80
C LEU A 150 8.09 7.21 -13.50
N ARG A 151 7.10 7.65 -14.26
CA ARG A 151 6.18 6.75 -14.97
C ARG A 151 6.89 5.81 -15.95
N ARG A 152 8.07 6.21 -16.46
CA ARG A 152 8.86 5.41 -17.42
C ARG A 152 9.56 4.22 -16.78
N VAL A 153 9.83 4.30 -15.48
CA VAL A 153 10.55 3.27 -14.70
C VAL A 153 9.61 2.48 -13.77
N CYS A 154 8.30 2.73 -13.89
CA CYS A 154 7.28 2.06 -13.10
C CYS A 154 6.45 1.11 -13.96
N HIS A 155 6.18 -0.08 -13.47
CA HIS A 155 5.14 -0.98 -13.94
C HIS A 155 3.90 -0.90 -13.01
N PRO A 156 2.74 -1.48 -13.35
CA PRO A 156 1.50 -1.34 -12.58
C PRO A 156 1.60 -1.79 -11.11
N ARG A 157 2.61 -2.58 -10.76
CA ARG A 157 2.85 -3.07 -9.39
C ARG A 157 3.98 -2.35 -8.66
N THR A 158 4.66 -1.43 -9.31
CA THR A 158 5.71 -0.62 -8.68
C THR A 158 5.17 0.14 -7.48
N ARG A 159 5.94 0.18 -6.41
CA ARG A 159 5.70 1.05 -5.25
C ARG A 159 6.73 2.15 -5.23
N VAL A 160 6.26 3.38 -5.19
CA VAL A 160 7.09 4.59 -5.10
C VAL A 160 7.05 5.05 -3.64
N LEU A 161 8.18 4.94 -2.93
CA LEU A 161 8.35 5.48 -1.59
C LEU A 161 8.95 6.88 -1.70
N VAL A 162 8.25 7.87 -1.17
CA VAL A 162 8.72 9.25 -1.08
C VAL A 162 8.81 9.65 0.38
N THR A 163 9.97 10.13 0.84
CA THR A 163 10.11 10.80 2.14
C THR A 163 10.50 12.26 1.94
N TYR A 164 10.08 13.12 2.87
CA TYR A 164 10.43 14.54 2.83
C TYR A 164 10.22 15.22 4.18
N TYR A 165 10.87 16.39 4.37
CA TYR A 165 10.73 17.16 5.59
C TYR A 165 9.40 17.89 5.66
N ASN A 166 8.79 17.84 6.83
CA ASN A 166 7.62 18.62 7.15
C ASN A 166 7.96 20.13 7.22
N PHE A 167 7.23 20.97 6.50
CA PHE A 167 7.45 22.40 6.45
C PHE A 167 7.41 23.11 7.83
N VAL A 168 6.73 22.54 8.81
CA VAL A 168 6.69 23.06 10.20
C VAL A 168 8.10 23.14 10.81
N TRP A 169 9.03 22.31 10.33
CA TRP A 169 10.41 22.26 10.80
C TRP A 169 11.35 23.24 10.09
N GLU A 170 10.88 23.98 9.08
CA GLU A 170 11.70 24.92 8.31
C GLU A 170 12.57 25.82 9.21
N PRO A 171 12.03 26.58 10.20
CA PRO A 171 12.87 27.48 10.99
C PRO A 171 13.94 26.75 11.83
N LEU A 172 13.62 25.55 12.31
CA LEU A 172 14.56 24.75 13.11
C LEU A 172 15.65 24.11 12.24
N LEU A 173 15.31 23.67 11.03
CA LEU A 173 16.27 23.10 10.09
C LEU A 173 17.21 24.17 9.53
N GLU A 174 16.72 25.39 9.24
CA GLU A 174 17.57 26.52 8.87
C GLU A 174 18.50 26.95 10.00
N LEU A 175 18.01 26.97 11.24
CA LEU A 175 18.86 27.22 12.39
C LEU A 175 19.93 26.12 12.52
N GLY A 176 19.55 24.85 12.31
CA GLY A 176 20.48 23.72 12.31
C GLY A 176 21.59 23.86 11.28
N GLU A 177 21.31 24.38 10.08
CA GLU A 177 22.31 24.71 9.07
C GLU A 177 23.28 25.79 9.54
N LYS A 178 22.74 26.91 10.06
CA LYS A 178 23.53 28.06 10.54
C LYS A 178 24.49 27.71 11.67
N ILE A 179 24.08 26.82 12.58
CA ILE A 179 24.94 26.34 13.69
C ILE A 179 25.74 25.08 13.35
N GLY A 180 25.74 24.66 12.08
CA GLY A 180 26.50 23.51 11.60
C GLY A 180 26.04 22.15 12.15
N GLN A 181 24.76 21.99 12.46
CA GLN A 181 24.14 20.72 12.87
C GLN A 181 23.52 19.95 11.70
N LYS A 182 23.16 20.65 10.62
CA LYS A 182 22.62 20.08 9.37
C LYS A 182 23.50 20.53 8.21
N MET A 183 23.65 19.68 7.20
CA MET A 183 24.34 20.04 5.96
C MET A 183 23.60 21.21 5.29
N PRO A 184 24.30 22.27 4.87
CA PRO A 184 23.68 23.33 4.12
C PRO A 184 23.11 22.83 2.80
N ILE A 185 21.90 23.28 2.45
CA ILE A 185 21.21 22.95 1.20
C ILE A 185 20.81 24.29 0.56
N ALA A 186 21.25 24.54 -0.68
CA ALA A 186 21.00 25.83 -1.35
C ALA A 186 19.52 26.09 -1.62
N GLN A 187 18.79 25.03 -1.92
CA GLN A 187 17.36 25.14 -2.20
C GLN A 187 16.59 24.02 -1.51
N GLN A 188 15.59 24.37 -0.72
CA GLN A 188 14.66 23.43 -0.11
C GLN A 188 13.23 23.88 -0.44
N ASN A 189 12.49 23.02 -1.15
CA ASN A 189 11.05 23.20 -1.34
C ASN A 189 10.31 22.70 -0.09
N TRP A 190 9.48 23.55 0.46
CA TRP A 190 8.66 23.23 1.63
C TRP A 190 7.23 22.87 1.18
N LEU A 191 7.03 21.58 0.88
CA LEU A 191 5.74 21.05 0.42
C LEU A 191 4.92 20.56 1.62
N GLY A 192 3.64 20.87 1.62
CA GLY A 192 2.69 20.27 2.53
C GLY A 192 2.30 18.84 2.06
N MET A 193 1.75 18.06 2.99
CA MET A 193 1.28 16.69 2.67
C MET A 193 0.23 16.71 1.55
N GLN A 194 -0.65 17.70 1.54
CA GLN A 194 -1.69 17.85 0.52
C GLN A 194 -1.11 18.25 -0.84
N ASP A 195 -0.07 19.10 -0.87
CA ASP A 195 0.58 19.53 -2.12
C ASP A 195 1.22 18.32 -2.82
N LEU A 196 1.94 17.49 -2.05
CA LEU A 196 2.58 16.31 -2.60
C LEU A 196 1.57 15.25 -3.06
N GLU A 197 0.49 15.04 -2.30
CA GLU A 197 -0.60 14.16 -2.70
C GLU A 197 -1.26 14.63 -4.01
N ASN A 198 -1.52 15.92 -4.13
CA ASN A 198 -2.06 16.51 -5.37
C ASN A 198 -1.09 16.34 -6.55
N LEU A 199 0.20 16.58 -6.36
CA LEU A 199 1.22 16.41 -7.39
C LEU A 199 1.33 14.95 -7.85
N LEU A 200 1.23 13.98 -6.92
CA LEU A 200 1.17 12.55 -7.24
C LEU A 200 -0.07 12.22 -8.08
N HIS A 201 -1.26 12.65 -7.65
CA HIS A 201 -2.50 12.41 -8.39
C HIS A 201 -2.49 13.02 -9.79
N LEU A 202 -2.03 14.26 -9.91
CA LEU A 202 -1.93 14.95 -11.20
C LEU A 202 -0.94 14.28 -12.16
N ASN A 203 0.02 13.51 -11.65
CA ASN A 203 0.95 12.70 -12.43
C ASN A 203 0.55 11.22 -12.54
N HIS A 204 -0.74 10.92 -12.29
CA HIS A 204 -1.32 9.58 -12.39
C HIS A 204 -0.70 8.56 -11.40
N PHE A 205 -0.47 8.98 -10.17
CA PHE A 205 -0.15 8.08 -9.07
C PHE A 205 -1.28 8.04 -8.04
N ASP A 206 -1.69 6.85 -7.62
CA ASP A 206 -2.56 6.64 -6.48
C ASP A 206 -1.72 6.54 -5.21
N VAL A 207 -2.09 7.31 -4.19
CA VAL A 207 -1.49 7.17 -2.87
C VAL A 207 -2.09 5.96 -2.17
N VAL A 208 -1.26 4.94 -1.96
CA VAL A 208 -1.64 3.70 -1.26
C VAL A 208 -1.58 3.90 0.24
N ARG A 209 -0.53 4.57 0.71
CA ARG A 209 -0.25 4.77 2.13
C ARG A 209 0.42 6.12 2.34
N LYS A 210 0.06 6.81 3.42
CA LYS A 210 0.74 8.02 3.86
C LYS A 210 0.85 8.03 5.37
N GLY A 211 1.98 8.52 5.87
CA GLY A 211 2.25 8.54 7.30
C GLY A 211 3.33 9.53 7.66
N THR A 212 3.69 9.48 8.93
CA THR A 212 4.69 10.35 9.53
C THR A 212 5.69 9.51 10.32
N ALA A 213 6.93 9.98 10.37
CA ALA A 213 7.98 9.35 11.15
C ALA A 213 8.82 10.43 11.83
N GLN A 214 9.44 10.09 12.95
CA GLN A 214 10.33 10.94 13.74
C GLN A 214 9.71 12.26 14.21
N LEU A 215 9.43 12.34 15.49
CA LEU A 215 9.14 13.59 16.19
C LEU A 215 10.42 14.25 16.71
N LEU A 216 11.42 13.46 17.13
CA LEU A 216 12.73 13.91 17.56
C LEU A 216 13.83 13.27 16.70
N PRO A 217 14.58 14.07 15.91
CA PRO A 217 15.66 13.57 15.03
C PRO A 217 17.01 13.39 15.75
N VAL A 218 17.02 13.44 17.09
CA VAL A 218 18.22 13.31 17.93
C VAL A 218 18.08 12.11 18.86
N GLU A 219 19.20 11.49 19.23
CA GLU A 219 19.22 10.38 20.19
C GLU A 219 19.33 10.91 21.62
N ILE A 220 18.22 10.89 22.32
CA ILE A 220 18.16 11.11 23.79
C ILE A 220 17.71 9.77 24.39
N PRO A 221 18.54 9.08 25.18
CA PRO A 221 18.22 7.76 25.71
C PRO A 221 16.85 7.72 26.38
N GLY A 222 16.00 6.76 25.96
CA GLY A 222 14.64 6.59 26.48
C GLY A 222 13.61 7.59 25.94
N LEU A 223 13.96 8.86 25.80
CA LEU A 223 13.02 9.91 25.34
C LEU A 223 12.73 9.83 23.84
N SER A 224 13.77 9.66 23.02
CA SER A 224 13.62 9.60 21.56
C SER A 224 12.80 8.39 21.12
N ASP A 225 12.95 7.26 21.78
CA ASP A 225 12.14 6.06 21.50
C ASP A 225 10.67 6.29 21.83
N ILE A 226 10.36 6.88 22.97
CA ILE A 226 8.99 7.21 23.37
C ILE A 226 8.41 8.26 22.40
N ALA A 227 9.14 9.33 22.12
CA ALA A 227 8.70 10.38 21.23
C ALA A 227 8.43 9.87 19.81
N ASN A 228 9.36 9.11 19.24
CA ASN A 228 9.27 8.67 17.85
C ASN A 228 8.32 7.48 17.65
N LYS A 229 8.26 6.53 18.61
CA LYS A 229 7.41 5.34 18.47
C LYS A 229 5.97 5.55 18.96
N LEU A 230 5.75 6.38 19.98
CA LEU A 230 4.44 6.57 20.58
C LEU A 230 3.86 7.95 20.27
N LEU A 231 4.58 9.03 20.61
CA LEU A 231 4.04 10.40 20.48
C LEU A 231 3.93 10.83 19.02
N ALA A 232 4.85 10.44 18.14
CA ALA A 232 4.78 10.72 16.70
C ALA A 232 3.55 10.11 16.02
N GLN A 233 2.91 9.12 16.66
CA GLN A 233 1.71 8.45 16.14
C GLN A 233 0.41 8.98 16.77
N ALA A 234 0.51 9.79 17.84
CA ALA A 234 -0.67 10.32 18.52
C ALA A 234 -1.42 11.33 17.65
N PRO A 235 -2.77 11.30 17.66
CA PRO A 235 -3.58 12.29 16.97
C PRO A 235 -3.15 13.72 17.38
N GLY A 236 -2.95 14.60 16.41
CA GLY A 236 -2.44 15.97 16.65
C GLY A 236 -0.92 16.05 16.64
N LEU A 237 -0.20 15.29 17.47
CA LEU A 237 1.27 15.31 17.52
C LEU A 237 1.93 14.79 16.24
N ARG A 238 1.30 13.87 15.54
CA ARG A 238 1.81 13.37 14.25
C ARG A 238 2.04 14.47 13.21
N HIS A 239 1.28 15.58 13.28
CA HIS A 239 1.45 16.72 12.37
C HIS A 239 2.72 17.53 12.68
N LEU A 240 3.33 17.31 13.84
CA LEU A 240 4.61 17.89 14.24
C LEU A 240 5.80 16.96 13.92
N ALA A 241 5.57 15.77 13.39
CA ALA A 241 6.66 14.88 13.01
C ALA A 241 7.51 15.51 11.91
N LEU A 242 8.84 15.30 11.99
CA LEU A 242 9.82 15.85 11.05
C LEU A 242 9.65 15.28 9.66
N THR A 243 9.46 13.96 9.58
CA THR A 243 9.41 13.25 8.30
C THR A 243 7.99 12.88 7.96
N HIS A 244 7.57 13.25 6.76
CA HIS A 244 6.37 12.72 6.10
C HIS A 244 6.78 11.70 5.04
N PHE A 245 5.93 10.69 4.81
CA PHE A 245 6.16 9.73 3.74
C PHE A 245 4.88 9.35 3.00
N PHE A 246 5.07 8.97 1.75
CA PHE A 246 4.04 8.39 0.89
C PHE A 246 4.54 7.09 0.30
N VAL A 247 3.65 6.12 0.18
CA VAL A 247 3.79 4.98 -0.71
C VAL A 247 2.72 5.12 -1.78
N ALA A 248 3.15 5.26 -3.03
CA ALA A 248 2.28 5.44 -4.17
C ALA A 248 2.47 4.32 -5.21
N ARG A 249 1.52 4.17 -6.11
CA ARG A 249 1.59 3.29 -7.28
C ARG A 249 1.12 4.05 -8.52
N LEU A 250 1.43 3.55 -9.71
CA LEU A 250 0.79 4.07 -10.92
C LEU A 250 -0.72 3.89 -10.83
N ALA A 251 -1.45 4.99 -10.96
CA ALA A 251 -2.88 4.96 -11.18
C ALA A 251 -3.18 4.43 -12.59
N HIS A 252 -4.34 3.81 -12.75
CA HIS A 252 -4.80 3.51 -14.09
C HIS A 252 -5.08 4.83 -14.82
N GLY A 253 -4.36 5.08 -15.91
CA GLY A 253 -4.54 6.27 -16.72
C GLY A 253 -5.94 6.29 -17.31
N GLY A 254 -6.60 7.47 -17.32
CA GLY A 254 -8.01 7.69 -17.70
C GLY A 254 -8.43 7.39 -19.16
N GLY A 255 -7.80 6.42 -19.81
CA GLY A 255 -8.26 5.82 -21.05
C GLY A 255 -9.17 4.60 -20.79
N PRO A 256 -9.88 4.09 -21.81
CA PRO A 256 -10.61 2.85 -21.68
C PRO A 256 -9.66 1.75 -21.22
N ILE A 257 -9.93 1.21 -20.03
CA ILE A 257 -9.14 0.14 -19.43
C ILE A 257 -9.50 -1.11 -20.21
N PRO A 258 -8.54 -1.80 -20.88
CA PRO A 258 -8.84 -3.09 -21.46
C PRO A 258 -9.31 -4.00 -20.35
N GLU A 259 -10.52 -4.51 -20.43
CA GLU A 259 -11.08 -5.47 -19.50
C GLU A 259 -10.16 -6.69 -19.48
N ARG A 260 -9.41 -6.82 -18.39
CA ARG A 260 -8.51 -7.96 -18.22
C ARG A 260 -9.36 -9.14 -17.77
N GLU A 261 -9.45 -10.14 -18.60
CA GLU A 261 -10.14 -11.35 -18.25
C GLU A 261 -9.27 -12.21 -17.31
N TYR A 262 -9.71 -12.30 -16.06
CA TYR A 262 -9.15 -13.21 -15.08
C TYR A 262 -10.14 -14.31 -14.73
N SER A 263 -9.63 -15.49 -14.38
CA SER A 263 -10.46 -16.54 -13.80
C SER A 263 -10.74 -16.24 -12.32
N CYS A 264 -11.90 -16.66 -11.82
CA CYS A 264 -12.37 -16.35 -10.48
C CYS A 264 -12.59 -17.61 -9.64
N SER A 265 -12.22 -17.57 -8.36
CA SER A 265 -12.57 -18.56 -7.35
C SER A 265 -13.38 -17.90 -6.26
N VAL A 266 -14.64 -18.34 -6.10
CA VAL A 266 -15.54 -17.89 -5.02
C VAL A 266 -15.52 -18.95 -3.92
N ILE A 267 -14.96 -18.59 -2.77
CA ILE A 267 -14.87 -19.44 -1.59
C ILE A 267 -16.03 -19.13 -0.65
N VAL A 268 -16.78 -20.19 -0.30
CA VAL A 268 -17.95 -20.14 0.57
C VAL A 268 -17.67 -20.94 1.83
N PRO A 269 -17.13 -20.32 2.90
CA PRO A 269 -17.03 -20.97 4.19
C PRO A 269 -18.44 -21.16 4.77
N CYS A 270 -18.86 -22.40 5.00
CA CYS A 270 -20.21 -22.70 5.49
C CYS A 270 -20.18 -23.60 6.73
N LYS A 271 -21.10 -23.36 7.64
CA LYS A 271 -21.41 -24.24 8.78
C LYS A 271 -22.85 -24.07 9.18
N ASN A 272 -23.65 -25.11 8.98
CA ASN A 272 -25.09 -25.12 9.26
C ASN A 272 -25.82 -24.03 8.46
N GLU A 273 -25.69 -24.10 7.14
CA GLU A 273 -26.23 -23.15 6.17
C GLU A 273 -27.05 -23.84 5.07
N ARG A 274 -27.65 -25.00 5.37
CA ARG A 274 -28.41 -25.82 4.41
C ARG A 274 -29.41 -25.01 3.60
N GLY A 275 -30.15 -24.07 4.26
CA GLY A 275 -31.20 -23.29 3.61
C GLY A 275 -30.69 -22.27 2.58
N ASN A 276 -29.39 -21.97 2.57
CA ASN A 276 -28.78 -20.99 1.67
C ASN A 276 -28.05 -21.63 0.49
N VAL A 277 -27.79 -22.96 0.51
CA VAL A 277 -26.96 -23.64 -0.50
C VAL A 277 -27.54 -23.49 -1.91
N ASP A 278 -28.85 -23.73 -2.08
CA ASP A 278 -29.51 -23.67 -3.37
C ASP A 278 -29.42 -22.25 -3.97
N ASP A 279 -29.63 -21.21 -3.16
CA ASP A 279 -29.50 -19.82 -3.56
C ASP A 279 -28.07 -19.44 -3.90
N ILE A 280 -27.08 -19.87 -3.13
CA ILE A 280 -25.66 -19.62 -3.42
C ILE A 280 -25.29 -20.19 -4.78
N VAL A 281 -25.67 -21.44 -5.05
CA VAL A 281 -25.38 -22.12 -6.33
C VAL A 281 -26.06 -21.41 -7.49
N ALA A 282 -27.32 -21.05 -7.35
CA ALA A 282 -28.11 -20.44 -8.42
C ALA A 282 -27.70 -18.98 -8.70
N ARG A 283 -27.39 -18.19 -7.65
CA ARG A 283 -27.22 -16.74 -7.74
C ARG A 283 -25.77 -16.27 -7.87
N THR A 284 -24.78 -17.16 -7.64
CA THR A 284 -23.37 -16.77 -7.84
C THR A 284 -23.10 -16.57 -9.35
N PRO A 285 -22.73 -15.34 -9.76
CA PRO A 285 -22.58 -15.03 -11.19
C PRO A 285 -21.32 -15.66 -11.80
N GLU A 286 -21.34 -15.86 -13.10
CA GLU A 286 -20.13 -16.12 -13.88
C GLU A 286 -19.40 -14.80 -14.12
N MET A 287 -18.07 -14.80 -13.89
CA MET A 287 -17.20 -13.62 -14.00
C MET A 287 -15.93 -13.96 -14.76
N GLY A 288 -15.45 -13.01 -15.56
CA GLY A 288 -14.19 -13.11 -16.30
C GLY A 288 -14.12 -14.36 -17.19
N LYS A 289 -13.01 -15.09 -17.14
CA LYS A 289 -12.80 -16.33 -17.90
C LYS A 289 -13.57 -17.54 -17.36
N GLY A 290 -14.30 -17.37 -16.29
CA GLY A 290 -15.07 -18.40 -15.62
C GLY A 290 -14.92 -18.32 -14.10
N THR A 291 -15.92 -18.85 -13.42
CA THR A 291 -16.01 -18.84 -11.96
C THR A 291 -16.08 -20.25 -11.41
N GLU A 292 -15.12 -20.63 -10.57
CA GLU A 292 -15.25 -21.82 -9.73
C GLU A 292 -15.89 -21.45 -8.38
N LEU A 293 -16.74 -22.34 -7.87
CA LEU A 293 -17.44 -22.20 -6.60
C LEU A 293 -16.95 -23.28 -5.63
N ILE A 294 -16.30 -22.86 -4.55
CA ILE A 294 -15.68 -23.76 -3.58
C ILE A 294 -16.38 -23.62 -2.23
N PHE A 295 -17.19 -24.61 -1.86
CA PHE A 295 -17.72 -24.72 -0.50
C PHE A 295 -16.66 -25.32 0.42
N VAL A 296 -16.50 -24.71 1.60
CA VAL A 296 -15.64 -25.25 2.65
C VAL A 296 -16.50 -25.48 3.90
N ASP A 297 -16.84 -26.75 4.13
CA ASP A 297 -17.75 -27.16 5.21
C ASP A 297 -17.02 -27.26 6.56
N GLY A 298 -17.51 -26.50 7.54
CA GLY A 298 -17.00 -26.43 8.91
C GLY A 298 -17.62 -27.47 9.86
N ASN A 299 -17.77 -28.72 9.41
CA ASN A 299 -18.42 -29.82 10.14
C ASN A 299 -19.88 -29.50 10.46
N SER A 300 -20.68 -29.31 9.42
CA SER A 300 -22.14 -29.09 9.53
C SER A 300 -22.87 -30.37 9.90
N ASP A 301 -23.94 -30.24 10.69
CA ASP A 301 -24.80 -31.32 11.16
C ASP A 301 -26.28 -31.14 10.77
N ASP A 302 -26.61 -30.07 10.03
CA ASP A 302 -27.96 -29.71 9.59
C ASP A 302 -28.34 -30.23 8.19
N GLY A 303 -27.45 -30.97 7.52
CA GLY A 303 -27.63 -31.42 6.14
C GLY A 303 -27.06 -30.48 5.07
N THR A 304 -26.24 -29.47 5.43
CA THR A 304 -25.54 -28.58 4.51
C THR A 304 -24.72 -29.38 3.49
N VAL A 305 -23.91 -30.35 3.95
CA VAL A 305 -23.08 -31.22 3.08
C VAL A 305 -23.94 -31.95 2.07
N ALA A 306 -25.02 -32.62 2.50
CA ALA A 306 -25.92 -33.33 1.61
C ALA A 306 -26.58 -32.44 0.54
N ALA A 307 -26.88 -31.18 0.89
CA ALA A 307 -27.40 -30.19 -0.07
C ALA A 307 -26.34 -29.85 -1.14
N ILE A 308 -25.08 -29.66 -0.76
CA ILE A 308 -23.98 -29.37 -1.69
C ILE A 308 -23.71 -30.57 -2.59
N GLU A 309 -23.63 -31.79 -2.03
CA GLU A 309 -23.38 -33.03 -2.77
C GLU A 309 -24.47 -33.31 -3.82
N ARG A 310 -25.73 -32.97 -3.51
CA ARG A 310 -26.84 -33.08 -4.47
C ARG A 310 -26.59 -32.21 -5.72
N HIS A 311 -26.11 -30.96 -5.55
CA HIS A 311 -25.76 -30.11 -6.68
C HIS A 311 -24.55 -30.60 -7.45
N LEU A 312 -23.55 -31.19 -6.76
CA LEU A 312 -22.39 -31.82 -7.40
C LEU A 312 -22.80 -33.02 -8.25
N ALA A 313 -23.66 -33.91 -7.71
CA ALA A 313 -24.18 -35.07 -8.41
C ALA A 313 -25.07 -34.70 -9.62
N ALA A 314 -25.85 -33.62 -9.48
CA ALA A 314 -26.67 -33.09 -10.58
C ALA A 314 -25.89 -32.36 -11.66
N GLY A 315 -24.58 -32.04 -11.43
CA GLY A 315 -23.77 -31.27 -12.34
C GLY A 315 -24.31 -29.84 -12.56
N THR A 316 -24.97 -29.25 -11.57
CA THR A 316 -25.62 -27.94 -11.68
C THR A 316 -24.65 -26.84 -12.10
N ARG A 317 -23.39 -26.93 -11.64
CA ARG A 317 -22.27 -26.09 -12.10
C ARG A 317 -21.05 -26.93 -12.41
N LYS A 318 -20.40 -26.69 -13.56
CA LYS A 318 -19.22 -27.46 -14.01
C LYS A 318 -18.03 -27.33 -13.07
N ASN A 319 -17.84 -26.15 -12.47
CA ASN A 319 -16.68 -25.82 -11.66
C ASN A 319 -17.09 -25.61 -10.19
N MET A 320 -17.74 -26.60 -9.60
CA MET A 320 -18.13 -26.57 -8.18
C MET A 320 -17.39 -27.68 -7.42
N ARG A 321 -16.95 -27.36 -6.20
CA ARG A 321 -16.24 -28.28 -5.31
C ARG A 321 -16.69 -28.16 -3.88
N LEU A 322 -16.59 -29.26 -3.13
CA LEU A 322 -16.77 -29.31 -1.67
C LEU A 322 -15.43 -29.71 -1.04
N ILE A 323 -15.05 -29.00 0.00
CA ILE A 323 -13.89 -29.27 0.85
C ILE A 323 -14.38 -29.40 2.29
N HIS A 324 -13.99 -30.46 2.99
CA HIS A 324 -14.25 -30.60 4.42
C HIS A 324 -13.13 -29.92 5.21
N GLN A 325 -13.51 -29.11 6.20
CA GLN A 325 -12.55 -28.41 7.06
C GLN A 325 -11.77 -29.39 7.98
N GLY A 326 -12.33 -30.56 8.28
CA GLY A 326 -11.70 -31.56 9.15
C GLY A 326 -11.49 -30.99 10.57
N ASP A 327 -10.30 -31.18 11.16
CA ASP A 327 -9.98 -30.73 12.53
C ASP A 327 -9.80 -29.21 12.65
N GLY A 328 -9.83 -28.47 11.55
CA GLY A 328 -9.73 -27.00 11.52
C GLY A 328 -10.90 -26.32 12.22
N LYS A 329 -10.67 -25.11 12.73
CA LYS A 329 -11.70 -24.36 13.47
C LYS A 329 -11.83 -22.94 12.96
N GLY A 330 -13.10 -22.48 12.88
CA GLY A 330 -13.44 -21.11 12.56
C GLY A 330 -13.37 -20.76 11.08
N LYS A 331 -13.92 -19.60 10.74
CA LYS A 331 -14.03 -19.10 9.36
C LYS A 331 -12.67 -18.91 8.71
N GLY A 332 -11.69 -18.38 9.45
CA GLY A 332 -10.34 -18.11 8.93
C GLY A 332 -9.64 -19.35 8.38
N ASP A 333 -9.75 -20.49 9.07
CA ASP A 333 -9.18 -21.76 8.59
C ASP A 333 -9.91 -22.26 7.34
N ALA A 334 -11.25 -22.17 7.32
CA ALA A 334 -12.04 -22.55 6.15
C ALA A 334 -11.66 -21.71 4.91
N VAL A 335 -11.52 -20.39 5.05
CA VAL A 335 -11.08 -19.50 3.98
C VAL A 335 -9.69 -19.88 3.48
N ARG A 336 -8.74 -20.16 4.37
CA ARG A 336 -7.38 -20.58 4.00
C ARG A 336 -7.36 -21.88 3.20
N LYS A 337 -8.16 -22.87 3.62
CA LYS A 337 -8.30 -24.14 2.88
C LYS A 337 -8.93 -23.94 1.51
N GLY A 338 -9.95 -23.11 1.43
CA GLY A 338 -10.57 -22.73 0.17
C GLY A 338 -9.58 -22.03 -0.78
N PHE A 339 -8.83 -21.05 -0.28
CA PHE A 339 -7.82 -20.34 -1.06
C PHE A 339 -6.67 -21.24 -1.51
N ALA A 340 -6.24 -22.17 -0.67
CA ALA A 340 -5.21 -23.15 -1.04
C ALA A 340 -5.65 -24.10 -2.17
N ALA A 341 -6.94 -24.39 -2.25
CA ALA A 341 -7.52 -25.25 -3.30
C ALA A 341 -7.96 -24.47 -4.54
N ALA A 342 -7.99 -23.14 -4.48
CA ALA A 342 -8.44 -22.27 -5.56
C ALA A 342 -7.48 -22.28 -6.75
N THR A 343 -8.03 -22.29 -7.97
CA THR A 343 -7.27 -22.26 -9.23
C THR A 343 -7.39 -20.93 -9.98
N GLY A 344 -8.40 -20.11 -9.64
CA GLY A 344 -8.64 -18.84 -10.26
C GLY A 344 -7.57 -17.79 -9.94
N ASP A 345 -7.44 -16.79 -10.82
CA ASP A 345 -6.52 -15.68 -10.67
C ASP A 345 -6.95 -14.72 -9.57
N VAL A 346 -8.27 -14.57 -9.38
CA VAL A 346 -8.90 -13.68 -8.39
C VAL A 346 -9.70 -14.51 -7.39
N LEU A 347 -9.43 -14.29 -6.11
CA LEU A 347 -10.05 -14.98 -4.98
C LEU A 347 -11.12 -14.10 -4.35
N PHE A 348 -12.29 -14.68 -4.09
CA PHE A 348 -13.44 -14.04 -3.45
C PHE A 348 -13.82 -14.79 -2.19
N ILE A 349 -14.22 -14.08 -1.15
CA ILE A 349 -14.92 -14.63 0.01
C ILE A 349 -16.39 -14.23 -0.11
N LEU A 350 -17.28 -15.21 -0.13
CA LEU A 350 -18.72 -15.03 -0.06
C LEU A 350 -19.25 -15.71 1.20
N ASP A 351 -19.80 -14.94 2.13
CA ASP A 351 -20.40 -15.50 3.34
C ASP A 351 -21.65 -16.30 2.99
N ALA A 352 -21.76 -17.52 3.54
CA ALA A 352 -22.84 -18.45 3.22
C ALA A 352 -24.22 -18.00 3.74
N ASP A 353 -24.26 -16.96 4.58
CA ASP A 353 -25.54 -16.42 5.12
C ASP A 353 -26.27 -15.47 4.16
N LEU A 354 -25.69 -15.21 2.99
CA LEU A 354 -26.22 -14.35 1.93
C LEU A 354 -26.59 -12.91 2.39
N THR A 355 -26.00 -12.46 3.49
CA THR A 355 -26.13 -11.06 3.95
C THR A 355 -25.50 -10.09 2.95
N VAL A 356 -24.55 -10.57 2.17
CA VAL A 356 -24.03 -9.90 0.96
C VAL A 356 -24.55 -10.63 -0.27
N PRO A 357 -25.33 -9.97 -1.14
CA PRO A 357 -25.89 -10.62 -2.32
C PRO A 357 -24.77 -11.09 -3.27
N PRO A 358 -24.81 -12.35 -3.76
CA PRO A 358 -23.85 -12.81 -4.76
C PRO A 358 -23.80 -11.94 -6.03
N GLU A 359 -24.91 -11.30 -6.36
CA GLU A 359 -25.05 -10.39 -7.51
C GLU A 359 -24.18 -9.13 -7.38
N ASP A 360 -23.64 -8.83 -6.22
CA ASP A 360 -22.69 -7.72 -6.02
C ASP A 360 -21.24 -8.10 -6.41
N LEU A 361 -20.89 -9.39 -6.51
CA LEU A 361 -19.54 -9.85 -6.83
C LEU A 361 -18.95 -9.28 -8.13
N PRO A 362 -19.73 -9.08 -9.22
CA PRO A 362 -19.21 -8.45 -10.43
C PRO A 362 -18.62 -7.06 -10.23
N LYS A 363 -19.15 -6.28 -9.26
CA LYS A 363 -18.59 -4.95 -8.94
C LYS A 363 -17.18 -5.06 -8.36
N PHE A 364 -16.96 -6.08 -7.54
CA PHE A 364 -15.64 -6.37 -6.96
C PHE A 364 -14.67 -6.86 -8.02
N TYR A 365 -15.15 -7.72 -8.93
CA TYR A 365 -14.38 -8.17 -10.08
C TYR A 365 -13.95 -6.99 -10.95
N ALA A 366 -14.86 -6.11 -11.31
CA ALA A 366 -14.56 -4.93 -12.12
C ALA A 366 -13.49 -4.04 -11.47
N ALA A 367 -13.58 -3.79 -10.16
CA ALA A 367 -12.59 -2.98 -9.45
C ALA A 367 -11.16 -3.57 -9.53
N ILE A 368 -11.03 -4.90 -9.50
CA ILE A 368 -9.74 -5.59 -9.62
C ILE A 368 -9.29 -5.72 -11.07
N SER A 369 -10.17 -6.20 -11.96
CA SER A 369 -9.83 -6.46 -13.36
C SER A 369 -9.44 -5.19 -14.11
N GLU A 370 -10.08 -4.08 -13.78
CA GLU A 370 -9.76 -2.74 -14.28
C GLU A 370 -8.52 -2.12 -13.62
N GLY A 371 -7.90 -2.79 -12.63
CA GLY A 371 -6.69 -2.29 -11.96
C GLY A 371 -6.94 -1.11 -11.00
N ARG A 372 -8.19 -0.80 -10.67
CA ARG A 372 -8.55 0.27 -9.72
C ARG A 372 -8.21 -0.10 -8.29
N ALA A 373 -8.18 -1.39 -7.98
CA ALA A 373 -7.82 -1.94 -6.68
C ALA A 373 -6.88 -3.14 -6.82
N GLU A 374 -6.15 -3.46 -5.76
CA GLU A 374 -5.38 -4.70 -5.64
C GLU A 374 -5.97 -5.60 -4.55
N PHE A 375 -6.70 -4.97 -3.62
CA PHE A 375 -7.50 -5.61 -2.59
C PHE A 375 -8.82 -4.87 -2.46
N VAL A 376 -9.95 -5.56 -2.55
CA VAL A 376 -11.28 -4.96 -2.39
C VAL A 376 -11.91 -5.48 -1.12
N ASN A 377 -12.34 -4.56 -0.26
CA ASN A 377 -13.08 -4.83 0.97
C ASN A 377 -14.53 -4.36 0.83
N GLY A 378 -15.48 -5.19 1.20
CA GLY A 378 -16.88 -4.76 1.27
C GLY A 378 -17.09 -3.77 2.43
N SER A 379 -17.98 -2.80 2.26
CA SER A 379 -18.37 -1.86 3.33
C SER A 379 -19.89 -1.80 3.47
N ARG A 380 -20.38 -2.18 4.67
CA ARG A 380 -21.80 -2.21 5.03
C ARG A 380 -22.28 -0.86 5.58
N LEU A 381 -21.36 0.08 5.84
CA LEU A 381 -21.62 1.30 6.58
C LEU A 381 -22.06 2.49 5.71
N VAL A 382 -22.32 2.27 4.42
CA VAL A 382 -22.66 3.33 3.47
C VAL A 382 -24.14 3.40 3.21
N TYR A 383 -24.80 2.26 3.01
CA TYR A 383 -26.25 2.21 2.77
C TYR A 383 -27.03 2.00 4.07
N PRO A 384 -28.28 2.48 4.15
CA PRO A 384 -29.18 2.10 5.24
C PRO A 384 -29.28 0.58 5.33
N MET A 385 -29.13 0.05 6.52
CA MET A 385 -29.24 -1.39 6.76
C MET A 385 -30.70 -1.78 6.94
N GLU A 386 -31.08 -2.95 6.40
CA GLU A 386 -32.45 -3.49 6.56
C GLU A 386 -32.67 -3.92 7.98
N GLY A 387 -33.70 -3.34 8.62
CA GLY A 387 -34.19 -3.74 9.95
C GLY A 387 -33.11 -3.77 11.04
N GLU A 388 -33.08 -4.86 11.81
CA GLU A 388 -32.12 -5.09 12.90
C GLU A 388 -30.78 -5.68 12.46
N ALA A 389 -30.42 -5.62 11.19
CA ALA A 389 -29.23 -6.27 10.63
C ALA A 389 -27.92 -5.88 11.35
N MET A 390 -27.86 -4.64 11.87
CA MET A 390 -26.77 -4.23 12.77
C MET A 390 -27.31 -3.38 13.93
N ARG A 391 -27.09 -3.83 15.16
CA ARG A 391 -27.47 -3.05 16.34
C ARG A 391 -26.57 -1.83 16.52
N PHE A 392 -27.12 -0.74 17.03
CA PHE A 392 -26.48 0.57 17.19
C PHE A 392 -25.06 0.50 17.81
N LEU A 393 -24.89 -0.26 18.89
CA LEU A 393 -23.59 -0.44 19.55
C LEU A 393 -22.55 -1.13 18.65
N ASN A 394 -22.95 -2.09 17.81
CA ASN A 394 -22.05 -2.74 16.86
C ASN A 394 -21.60 -1.76 15.76
N SER A 395 -22.48 -0.84 15.35
CA SER A 395 -22.13 0.21 14.38
C SER A 395 -21.09 1.18 14.96
N ILE A 396 -21.27 1.60 16.22
CA ILE A 396 -20.28 2.46 16.91
C ILE A 396 -18.96 1.72 17.05
N GLY A 397 -18.99 0.48 17.55
CA GLY A 397 -17.78 -0.34 17.69
C GLY A 397 -17.03 -0.50 16.37
N ASN A 398 -17.73 -0.81 15.28
CA ASN A 398 -17.12 -0.95 13.96
C ASN A 398 -16.48 0.37 13.48
N LYS A 399 -17.12 1.52 13.69
CA LYS A 399 -16.53 2.83 13.37
C LYS A 399 -15.28 3.12 14.17
N VAL A 400 -15.26 2.82 15.48
CA VAL A 400 -14.08 3.02 16.33
C VAL A 400 -12.92 2.14 15.88
N PHE A 401 -13.17 0.84 15.64
CA PHE A 401 -12.16 -0.07 15.12
C PHE A 401 -11.69 0.33 13.71
N GLY A 402 -12.61 0.77 12.84
CA GLY A 402 -12.27 1.27 11.52
C GLY A 402 -11.31 2.47 11.59
N LEU A 403 -11.57 3.43 12.47
CA LEU A 403 -10.69 4.59 12.69
C LEU A 403 -9.32 4.17 13.26
N ALA A 404 -9.31 3.31 14.28
CA ALA A 404 -8.07 2.84 14.90
C ALA A 404 -7.20 2.05 13.91
N LEU A 405 -7.80 1.17 13.10
CA LEU A 405 -7.10 0.42 12.07
C LEU A 405 -6.69 1.29 10.89
N SER A 406 -7.51 2.24 10.46
CA SER A 406 -7.11 3.22 9.43
C SER A 406 -5.86 4.00 9.84
N ALA A 407 -5.81 4.45 11.11
CA ALA A 407 -4.64 5.14 11.66
C ALA A 407 -3.43 4.22 11.75
N THR A 408 -3.63 2.95 12.09
CA THR A 408 -2.56 1.96 12.24
C THR A 408 -1.97 1.54 10.90
N LEU A 409 -2.83 1.23 9.92
CA LEU A 409 -2.43 0.75 8.60
C LEU A 409 -2.09 1.88 7.63
N GLU A 410 -2.41 3.14 8.00
CA GLU A 410 -2.21 4.33 7.16
C GLU A 410 -2.94 4.25 5.81
N GLN A 411 -4.01 3.47 5.79
CA GLN A 411 -4.97 3.33 4.70
C GLN A 411 -6.38 3.50 5.24
N ARG A 412 -7.26 4.14 4.46
CA ARG A 412 -8.64 4.41 4.90
C ARG A 412 -9.47 3.14 4.87
N LEU A 413 -9.95 2.71 6.04
CA LEU A 413 -10.86 1.58 6.22
C LEU A 413 -12.06 2.03 7.05
N LYS A 414 -13.28 1.82 6.55
CA LYS A 414 -14.52 2.13 7.26
C LYS A 414 -15.12 0.90 7.92
N ASP A 415 -15.10 -0.23 7.21
CA ASP A 415 -15.69 -1.49 7.67
C ASP A 415 -14.65 -2.62 7.65
N THR A 416 -14.08 -2.91 8.81
CA THR A 416 -13.04 -3.93 8.96
C THR A 416 -13.60 -5.34 9.17
N LEU A 417 -14.91 -5.44 9.43
CA LEU A 417 -15.62 -6.68 9.79
C LEU A 417 -16.52 -7.22 8.67
N CYS A 418 -16.48 -6.63 7.47
CA CYS A 418 -17.18 -7.20 6.34
C CYS A 418 -16.45 -8.45 5.85
N GLY A 419 -17.16 -9.57 5.76
CA GLY A 419 -16.56 -10.83 5.33
C GLY A 419 -16.19 -10.90 3.85
N THR A 420 -16.82 -10.07 2.99
CA THR A 420 -16.53 -10.06 1.55
C THR A 420 -15.22 -9.36 1.28
N LYS A 421 -14.23 -10.13 0.83
CA LYS A 421 -12.91 -9.65 0.44
C LYS A 421 -12.51 -10.27 -0.89
N VAL A 422 -11.84 -9.47 -1.73
CA VAL A 422 -11.42 -9.90 -3.06
C VAL A 422 -9.98 -9.44 -3.29
N LEU A 423 -9.13 -10.34 -3.78
CA LEU A 423 -7.73 -10.09 -4.05
C LEU A 423 -7.18 -11.04 -5.11
N PHE A 424 -6.04 -10.72 -5.70
CA PHE A 424 -5.35 -11.66 -6.57
C PHE A 424 -4.77 -12.84 -5.79
N ARG A 425 -4.85 -14.06 -6.35
CA ARG A 425 -4.25 -15.28 -5.78
C ARG A 425 -2.76 -15.10 -5.51
N ARG A 426 -2.00 -14.53 -6.43
CA ARG A 426 -0.57 -14.24 -6.28
C ARG A 426 -0.26 -13.34 -5.07
N ASP A 427 -1.14 -12.39 -4.77
CA ASP A 427 -0.96 -11.48 -3.63
C ASP A 427 -1.35 -12.18 -2.33
N TYR A 428 -2.38 -13.06 -2.35
CA TYR A 428 -2.67 -13.96 -1.24
C TYR A 428 -1.51 -14.92 -0.93
N GLU A 429 -0.88 -15.53 -1.95
CA GLU A 429 0.27 -16.43 -1.77
C GLU A 429 1.42 -15.72 -1.03
N ARG A 430 1.68 -14.44 -1.35
CA ARG A 430 2.65 -13.60 -0.63
C ARG A 430 2.21 -13.31 0.81
N ILE A 431 0.92 -13.04 1.05
CA ILE A 431 0.38 -12.85 2.40
C ILE A 431 0.56 -14.14 3.20
N ALA A 432 0.22 -15.28 2.63
CA ALA A 432 0.34 -16.59 3.26
C ALA A 432 1.79 -16.94 3.62
N ALA A 433 2.73 -16.68 2.72
CA ALA A 433 4.17 -16.89 2.96
C ALA A 433 4.73 -16.02 4.11
N ASN A 434 4.15 -14.84 4.32
CA ASN A 434 4.59 -13.88 5.35
C ASN A 434 3.72 -13.89 6.62
N ARG A 435 2.84 -14.88 6.78
CA ARG A 435 1.91 -14.96 7.92
C ARG A 435 2.59 -14.95 9.27
N ALA A 436 3.77 -15.55 9.40
CA ALA A 436 4.55 -15.55 10.63
C ALA A 436 4.85 -14.13 11.17
N PHE A 437 4.84 -13.11 10.32
CA PHE A 437 5.01 -11.72 10.75
C PHE A 437 3.90 -11.26 11.71
N PHE A 438 2.65 -11.71 11.49
CA PHE A 438 1.51 -11.33 12.32
C PHE A 438 1.14 -12.39 13.37
N GLY A 439 1.56 -13.65 13.20
CA GLY A 439 1.18 -14.76 14.07
C GLY A 439 -0.18 -15.38 13.69
N GLU A 440 -0.55 -16.46 14.38
CA GLU A 440 -1.74 -17.28 14.06
C GLU A 440 -2.90 -17.02 15.04
N PHE A 441 -3.31 -15.77 15.25
CA PHE A 441 -4.35 -15.48 16.24
C PHE A 441 -5.65 -14.88 15.69
N ASP A 442 -5.83 -14.86 14.34
CA ASP A 442 -7.04 -14.37 13.71
C ASP A 442 -8.11 -15.47 13.54
N PRO A 443 -9.11 -15.57 14.42
CA PRO A 443 -10.16 -16.55 14.31
C PRO A 443 -11.17 -16.22 13.20
N PHE A 444 -11.17 -14.99 12.69
CA PHE A 444 -12.11 -14.51 11.68
C PHE A 444 -11.59 -14.68 10.25
N GLY A 445 -10.26 -14.70 10.06
CA GLY A 445 -9.59 -14.75 8.76
C GLY A 445 -9.66 -13.46 7.96
N ASP A 446 -10.25 -12.41 8.53
CA ASP A 446 -10.46 -11.13 7.89
C ASP A 446 -9.27 -10.19 8.07
N PHE A 447 -8.67 -10.19 9.26
CA PHE A 447 -7.58 -9.30 9.65
C PHE A 447 -6.24 -9.76 9.11
N ASP A 448 -6.00 -11.07 9.04
CA ASP A 448 -4.85 -11.67 8.40
C ASP A 448 -4.68 -11.13 6.97
N LEU A 449 -5.79 -11.09 6.23
CA LEU A 449 -5.82 -10.57 4.86
C LEU A 449 -5.62 -9.05 4.81
N LEU A 450 -6.30 -8.27 5.66
CA LEU A 450 -6.17 -6.81 5.70
C LEU A 450 -4.75 -6.37 6.11
N PHE A 451 -4.19 -7.00 7.15
CA PHE A 451 -2.84 -6.69 7.62
C PHE A 451 -1.79 -7.12 6.60
N GLY A 452 -1.96 -8.30 5.99
CA GLY A 452 -1.10 -8.77 4.93
C GLY A 452 -1.11 -7.86 3.70
N ALA A 453 -2.30 -7.43 3.27
CA ALA A 453 -2.47 -6.47 2.17
C ALA A 453 -1.79 -5.13 2.48
N ALA A 454 -2.02 -4.57 3.68
CA ALA A 454 -1.39 -3.32 4.10
C ALA A 454 0.14 -3.45 4.22
N LYS A 455 0.67 -4.58 4.73
CA LYS A 455 2.12 -4.83 4.81
C LYS A 455 2.78 -4.90 3.45
N GLN A 456 2.08 -5.45 2.44
CA GLN A 456 2.54 -5.48 1.05
C GLN A 456 2.29 -4.18 0.30
N ASN A 457 1.75 -3.16 0.96
CA ASN A 457 1.36 -1.89 0.35
C ASN A 457 0.41 -2.09 -0.85
N LEU A 458 -0.54 -3.04 -0.74
CA LEU A 458 -1.58 -3.20 -1.75
C LEU A 458 -2.57 -2.03 -1.64
N HIS A 459 -3.06 -1.56 -2.79
CA HIS A 459 -4.10 -0.54 -2.83
C HIS A 459 -5.45 -1.14 -2.41
N ILE A 460 -5.85 -0.87 -1.17
CA ILE A 460 -7.11 -1.34 -0.60
C ILE A 460 -8.22 -0.34 -0.95
N VAL A 461 -9.27 -0.83 -1.60
CA VAL A 461 -10.47 -0.05 -1.92
C VAL A 461 -11.67 -0.67 -1.24
N GLU A 462 -12.55 0.17 -0.68
CA GLU A 462 -13.81 -0.28 -0.11
C GLU A 462 -14.97 -0.05 -1.08
N LEU A 463 -15.73 -1.11 -1.35
CA LEU A 463 -16.96 -1.04 -2.12
C LEU A 463 -18.20 -1.10 -1.22
N PRO A 464 -19.12 -0.13 -1.35
CA PRO A 464 -20.39 -0.16 -0.64
C PRO A 464 -21.25 -1.35 -1.08
N ILE A 465 -21.76 -2.07 -0.09
CA ILE A 465 -22.71 -3.17 -0.28
C ILE A 465 -24.00 -2.93 0.51
N ARG A 466 -25.10 -3.41 -0.02
CA ARG A 466 -26.38 -3.44 0.73
C ARG A 466 -26.39 -4.69 1.60
N TYR A 467 -26.26 -4.49 2.90
CA TYR A 467 -26.27 -5.58 3.87
C TYR A 467 -27.72 -5.95 4.20
N ARG A 468 -28.10 -7.18 3.84
CA ARG A 468 -29.45 -7.72 4.04
C ARG A 468 -29.57 -8.42 5.36
N ALA A 469 -30.80 -8.52 5.85
CA ALA A 469 -31.10 -9.39 6.98
C ALA A 469 -30.86 -10.86 6.59
N ARG A 470 -30.31 -11.63 7.53
CA ARG A 470 -30.12 -13.08 7.37
C ARG A 470 -31.48 -13.78 7.24
N THR A 471 -31.60 -14.68 6.27
CA THR A 471 -32.81 -15.44 6.01
C THR A 471 -32.82 -16.81 6.69
N TYR A 472 -31.63 -17.38 6.99
CA TYR A 472 -31.47 -18.71 7.61
C TYR A 472 -30.28 -18.70 8.59
N GLY A 473 -30.38 -19.51 9.65
CA GLY A 473 -29.32 -19.67 10.67
C GLY A 473 -29.28 -18.58 11.73
N GLU A 474 -28.43 -18.77 12.75
CA GLU A 474 -28.28 -17.85 13.90
C GLU A 474 -26.94 -17.12 13.88
N THR A 475 -26.93 -15.92 14.49
CA THR A 475 -25.70 -15.13 14.64
C THR A 475 -24.79 -15.75 15.71
N LYS A 476 -23.62 -16.24 15.31
CA LYS A 476 -22.62 -16.88 16.21
C LYS A 476 -21.67 -15.89 16.89
N ILE A 477 -21.92 -14.57 16.83
CA ILE A 477 -21.03 -13.53 17.32
C ILE A 477 -21.38 -13.13 18.76
N SER A 478 -20.47 -13.37 19.71
CA SER A 478 -20.51 -12.86 21.08
C SER A 478 -19.85 -11.47 21.14
N ARG A 479 -20.62 -10.43 21.45
CA ARG A 479 -20.19 -9.02 21.34
C ARG A 479 -18.96 -8.68 22.17
N PHE A 480 -18.99 -9.00 23.47
CA PHE A 480 -17.91 -8.63 24.39
C PHE A 480 -16.64 -9.44 24.15
N ARG A 481 -16.77 -10.75 23.94
CA ARG A 481 -15.63 -11.64 23.67
C ARG A 481 -14.93 -11.26 22.37
N HIS A 482 -15.69 -11.08 21.28
CA HIS A 482 -15.13 -10.70 19.99
C HIS A 482 -14.61 -9.26 19.99
N GLY A 483 -15.24 -8.34 20.73
CA GLY A 483 -14.73 -6.98 20.93
C GLY A 483 -13.35 -6.95 21.61
N ALA A 484 -13.12 -7.78 22.62
CA ALA A 484 -11.81 -7.91 23.28
C ALA A 484 -10.75 -8.50 22.33
N ILE A 485 -11.13 -9.51 21.53
CA ILE A 485 -10.22 -10.08 20.51
C ILE A 485 -9.84 -8.99 19.50
N LEU A 486 -10.79 -8.21 18.98
CA LEU A 486 -10.56 -7.12 18.03
C LEU A 486 -9.65 -6.04 18.61
N ALA A 487 -9.81 -5.67 19.87
CA ALA A 487 -8.94 -4.73 20.56
C ALA A 487 -7.51 -5.28 20.65
N GLY A 488 -7.34 -6.56 21.00
CA GLY A 488 -6.05 -7.26 21.02
C GLY A 488 -5.38 -7.27 19.63
N MET A 489 -6.15 -7.56 18.57
CA MET A 489 -5.66 -7.56 17.20
C MET A 489 -5.25 -6.15 16.74
N THR A 490 -6.03 -5.12 17.08
CA THR A 490 -5.70 -3.72 16.79
C THR A 490 -4.40 -3.30 17.49
N LEU A 491 -4.23 -3.66 18.76
CA LEU A 491 -3.00 -3.40 19.50
C LEU A 491 -1.79 -4.14 18.90
N HIS A 492 -2.00 -5.40 18.49
CA HIS A 492 -0.95 -6.16 17.81
C HIS A 492 -0.55 -5.52 16.49
N ALA A 493 -1.54 -5.14 15.67
CA ALA A 493 -1.28 -4.42 14.42
C ALA A 493 -0.53 -3.11 14.69
N PHE A 494 -0.96 -2.34 15.69
CA PHE A 494 -0.26 -1.11 16.08
C PHE A 494 1.22 -1.36 16.40
N ARG A 495 1.52 -2.38 17.18
CA ARG A 495 2.91 -2.76 17.48
C ARG A 495 3.71 -3.11 16.23
N LYS A 496 3.10 -3.88 15.31
CA LYS A 496 3.77 -4.36 14.10
C LYS A 496 3.93 -3.29 13.01
N PHE A 497 3.01 -2.33 12.94
CA PHE A 497 3.02 -1.29 11.90
C PHE A 497 3.64 0.02 12.39
N LYS A 498 3.45 0.39 13.67
CA LYS A 498 3.85 1.70 14.17
C LYS A 498 5.10 1.70 15.02
N LEU A 499 5.41 0.58 15.67
CA LEU A 499 6.62 0.45 16.48
C LEU A 499 7.77 -0.24 15.74
N ALA A 500 7.56 -0.60 14.46
CA ALA A 500 8.56 -1.30 13.65
C ALA A 500 9.57 -0.36 12.98
N TYR A 501 9.26 0.94 12.87
CA TYR A 501 10.14 1.96 12.26
C TYR A 501 10.18 3.27 13.05
#